data_20b4882c29fecc2880e39e1317075f0d
#
_entry.id   20b4882c29fecc2880e39e1317075f0d
#
_cell.length_a   1.000
_cell.length_b   1.000
_cell.length_c   1.000
_cell.angle_alpha   90.00
_cell.angle_beta   90.00
_cell.angle_gamma   90.00
#
_symmetry.space_group_name_H-M   'P 1'
#
loop_
_entity.id
_entity.type
_entity.pdbx_description
1 polymer ?
#
loop_
_entity_poly.entity_id
_entity_poly.type
_entity_poly.pdbx_seq_one_letter_code
_entity_poly.pdbx_strand_id
1 'polypeptide(L)'
;MSMANSTRPQGPILETQLKTQIRNRLMELLGLVLIFCAFITSTALYSYSPNDPNFLNSTSGDVQNIMGFYGASYAMTLMFAIGWASWACSLAMIIWGFRLLLHRGHQLILKRGVFLRIFLAFTAVFMATNVPPANWPNSYNLGGF
;
A
#
# COMPACT_ATOMS: atom_id res chain seq x y z
N MET A 1 -61.54 -18.83 -19.85
CA MET A 1 -60.63 -17.79 -19.33
C MET A 1 -59.51 -18.49 -18.63
N SER A 2 -58.38 -18.68 -19.31
CA SER A 2 -57.19 -19.33 -18.75
C SER A 2 -56.19 -18.24 -18.37
N MET A 3 -56.01 -18.04 -17.06
CA MET A 3 -54.95 -17.15 -16.56
C MET A 3 -53.60 -17.84 -16.73
N ALA A 4 -52.84 -17.44 -17.74
CA ALA A 4 -51.44 -17.85 -17.87
C ALA A 4 -50.62 -17.17 -16.79
N ASN A 5 -50.26 -17.93 -15.76
CA ASN A 5 -49.34 -17.53 -14.70
C ASN A 5 -47.92 -17.50 -15.30
N SER A 6 -47.46 -16.32 -15.73
CA SER A 6 -46.12 -16.15 -16.25
C SER A 6 -45.14 -16.10 -15.06
N THR A 7 -44.66 -17.24 -14.62
CA THR A 7 -43.49 -17.37 -13.74
C THR A 7 -42.24 -16.92 -14.53
N ARG A 8 -41.89 -15.64 -14.39
CA ARG A 8 -40.60 -15.13 -14.88
C ARG A 8 -39.48 -15.87 -14.14
N PRO A 9 -38.48 -16.40 -14.85
CA PRO A 9 -37.33 -17.01 -14.19
C PRO A 9 -36.52 -15.91 -13.50
N GLN A 10 -36.64 -15.80 -12.18
CA GLN A 10 -35.93 -14.82 -11.34
C GLN A 10 -34.47 -15.22 -11.03
N GLY A 11 -34.02 -16.41 -11.49
CA GLY A 11 -32.71 -16.98 -11.13
C GLY A 11 -31.49 -16.16 -11.55
N PRO A 12 -31.31 -15.75 -12.81
CA PRO A 12 -30.03 -15.13 -13.24
C PRO A 12 -29.84 -13.69 -12.73
N ILE A 13 -30.91 -12.95 -12.48
CA ILE A 13 -30.85 -11.55 -12.03
C ILE A 13 -30.43 -11.46 -10.56
N LEU A 14 -31.00 -12.30 -9.70
CA LEU A 14 -30.67 -12.37 -8.27
C LEU A 14 -29.23 -12.81 -8.05
N GLU A 15 -28.76 -13.82 -8.81
CA GLU A 15 -27.38 -14.29 -8.72
C GLU A 15 -26.38 -13.20 -9.14
N THR A 16 -26.67 -12.43 -10.17
CA THR A 16 -25.82 -11.32 -10.61
C THR A 16 -25.80 -10.18 -9.58
N GLN A 17 -26.92 -9.86 -8.97
CA GLN A 17 -27.01 -8.85 -7.92
C GLN A 17 -26.20 -9.25 -6.68
N LEU A 18 -26.36 -10.51 -6.22
CA LEU A 18 -25.61 -11.04 -5.07
C LEU A 18 -24.09 -11.03 -5.33
N LYS A 19 -23.64 -11.47 -6.50
CA LYS A 19 -22.22 -11.41 -6.90
C LYS A 19 -21.69 -9.97 -6.88
N THR A 20 -22.48 -9.02 -7.36
CA THR A 20 -22.09 -7.61 -7.36
C THR A 20 -21.99 -7.05 -5.94
N GLN A 21 -22.95 -7.36 -5.07
CA GLN A 21 -22.93 -6.92 -3.68
C GLN A 21 -21.72 -7.52 -2.93
N ILE A 22 -21.47 -8.82 -3.05
CA ILE A 22 -20.32 -9.48 -2.43
C ILE A 22 -19.02 -8.83 -2.91
N ARG A 23 -18.86 -8.64 -4.21
CA ARG A 23 -17.68 -7.96 -4.77
C ARG A 23 -17.50 -6.56 -4.20
N ASN A 24 -18.55 -5.79 -4.07
CA ASN A 24 -18.48 -4.43 -3.53
C ASN A 24 -18.04 -4.44 -2.07
N ARG A 25 -18.59 -5.34 -1.25
CA ARG A 25 -18.16 -5.52 0.16
C ARG A 25 -16.70 -5.95 0.28
N LEU A 26 -16.25 -6.87 -0.58
CA LEU A 26 -14.84 -7.27 -0.61
C LEU A 26 -13.92 -6.11 -1.00
N MET A 27 -14.34 -5.25 -1.94
CA MET A 27 -13.55 -4.06 -2.31
C MET A 27 -13.51 -3.01 -1.19
N GLU A 28 -14.62 -2.81 -0.45
CA GLU A 28 -14.64 -1.97 0.74
C GLU A 28 -13.66 -2.48 1.80
N LEU A 29 -13.72 -3.77 2.13
CA LEU A 29 -12.81 -4.39 3.09
C LEU A 29 -11.35 -4.26 2.66
N LEU A 30 -11.06 -4.54 1.39
CA LEU A 30 -9.71 -4.37 0.83
C LEU A 30 -9.24 -2.90 0.93
N GLY A 31 -10.12 -1.95 0.67
CA GLY A 31 -9.85 -0.52 0.82
C GLY A 31 -9.49 -0.14 2.26
N LEU A 32 -10.23 -0.65 3.24
CA LEU A 32 -9.94 -0.45 4.67
C LEU A 32 -8.58 -1.07 5.06
N VAL A 33 -8.32 -2.28 4.62
CA VAL A 33 -7.03 -2.96 4.87
C VAL A 33 -5.88 -2.15 4.29
N LEU A 34 -6.01 -1.63 3.06
CA LEU A 34 -4.96 -0.80 2.45
C LEU A 34 -4.71 0.50 3.23
N ILE A 35 -5.75 1.18 3.70
CA ILE A 35 -5.60 2.38 4.53
C ILE A 35 -4.92 2.04 5.86
N PHE A 36 -5.30 0.93 6.47
CA PHE A 36 -4.66 0.48 7.71
C PHE A 36 -3.18 0.13 7.49
N CYS A 37 -2.85 -0.59 6.43
CA CYS A 37 -1.46 -0.87 6.06
C CYS A 37 -0.67 0.41 5.76
N ALA A 38 -1.29 1.40 5.11
CA ALA A 38 -0.66 2.68 4.85
C ALA A 38 -0.35 3.43 6.15
N PHE A 39 -1.26 3.38 7.13
CA PHE A 39 -1.02 3.97 8.45
C PHE A 39 0.16 3.29 9.17
N ILE A 40 0.20 1.97 9.17
CA ILE A 40 1.33 1.18 9.71
C ILE A 40 2.64 1.60 9.03
N THR A 41 2.65 1.62 7.69
CA THR A 41 3.83 1.99 6.90
C THR A 41 4.30 3.42 7.21
N SER A 42 3.36 4.38 7.27
CA SER A 42 3.67 5.77 7.60
C SER A 42 4.25 5.91 9.00
N THR A 43 3.69 5.22 9.99
CA THR A 43 4.16 5.26 11.39
C THR A 43 5.55 4.65 11.52
N ALA A 44 5.80 3.52 10.86
CA ALA A 44 7.11 2.87 10.85
C ALA A 44 8.18 3.75 10.19
N LEU A 45 7.86 4.40 9.05
CA LEU A 45 8.77 5.31 8.36
C LEU A 45 8.98 6.62 9.12
N TYR A 46 7.96 7.14 9.80
CA TYR A 46 8.07 8.38 10.59
C TYR A 46 9.07 8.24 11.75
N SER A 47 9.05 7.10 12.42
CA SER A 47 9.95 6.79 13.53
C SER A 47 11.18 5.95 13.10
N TYR A 48 11.53 5.99 11.82
CA TYR A 48 12.69 5.29 11.30
C TYR A 48 13.99 5.86 11.87
N SER A 49 14.83 4.97 12.41
CA SER A 49 16.21 5.27 12.81
C SER A 49 17.15 4.23 12.21
N PRO A 50 18.24 4.66 11.51
CA PRO A 50 19.22 3.73 10.93
C PRO A 50 19.98 2.90 11.96
N ASN A 51 20.03 3.38 13.21
CA ASN A 51 20.75 2.74 14.29
C ASN A 51 19.92 1.70 15.06
N ASP A 52 18.63 1.58 14.74
CA ASP A 52 17.75 0.62 15.38
C ASP A 52 18.18 -0.83 15.07
N PRO A 53 18.17 -1.73 16.07
CA PRO A 53 18.30 -3.14 15.81
C PRO A 53 17.17 -3.63 14.91
N ASN A 54 17.52 -4.37 13.87
CA ASN A 54 16.59 -4.87 12.86
C ASN A 54 17.14 -6.16 12.23
N PHE A 55 16.38 -6.80 11.34
CA PHE A 55 16.82 -8.05 10.70
C PHE A 55 18.08 -7.93 9.83
N LEU A 56 18.40 -6.74 9.36
CA LEU A 56 19.57 -6.47 8.50
C LEU A 56 20.79 -6.00 9.32
N ASN A 57 20.55 -5.42 10.50
CA ASN A 57 21.60 -4.85 11.34
C ASN A 57 21.38 -5.21 12.81
N SER A 58 22.35 -5.94 13.37
CA SER A 58 22.33 -6.35 14.78
C SER A 58 23.12 -5.33 15.61
N THR A 59 22.45 -4.29 16.06
CA THR A 59 22.99 -3.30 16.99
C THR A 59 22.54 -3.62 18.41
N SER A 60 23.35 -3.25 19.40
CA SER A 60 23.06 -3.47 20.83
C SER A 60 22.26 -2.31 21.46
N GLY A 61 21.76 -1.39 20.66
CA GLY A 61 20.97 -0.23 21.12
C GLY A 61 19.50 -0.54 21.36
N ASP A 62 18.83 0.35 22.09
CA ASP A 62 17.39 0.27 22.26
C ASP A 62 16.66 0.66 20.97
N VAL A 63 15.53 -0.01 20.68
CA VAL A 63 14.71 0.28 19.50
C VAL A 63 13.99 1.61 19.68
N GLN A 64 14.25 2.58 18.83
CA GLN A 64 13.62 3.91 18.85
C GLN A 64 12.30 3.95 18.03
N ASN A 65 12.10 2.99 17.14
CA ASN A 65 10.90 2.91 16.33
C ASN A 65 9.67 2.68 17.20
N ILE A 66 8.61 3.51 17.01
CA ILE A 66 7.34 3.43 17.76
C ILE A 66 6.69 2.05 17.66
N MET A 67 6.90 1.33 16.56
CA MET A 67 6.36 -0.01 16.35
C MET A 67 7.32 -1.13 16.80
N GLY A 68 8.36 -0.76 17.56
CA GLY A 68 9.36 -1.70 18.07
C GLY A 68 10.22 -2.33 16.98
N PHE A 69 10.79 -3.48 17.28
CA PHE A 69 11.72 -4.22 16.41
C PHE A 69 11.14 -4.55 15.03
N TYR A 70 9.87 -4.93 14.95
CA TYR A 70 9.22 -5.24 13.67
C TYR A 70 9.01 -4.00 12.81
N GLY A 71 8.65 -2.86 13.44
CA GLY A 71 8.54 -1.58 12.75
C GLY A 71 9.90 -1.09 12.24
N ALA A 72 10.94 -1.17 13.03
CA ALA A 72 12.30 -0.84 12.65
C ALA A 72 12.77 -1.70 11.46
N SER A 73 12.55 -3.02 11.54
CA SER A 73 12.92 -3.96 10.48
C SER A 73 12.16 -3.70 9.17
N TYR A 74 10.86 -3.42 9.25
CA TYR A 74 10.03 -3.09 8.10
C TYR A 74 10.45 -1.76 7.46
N ALA A 75 10.63 -0.71 8.27
CA ALA A 75 11.05 0.61 7.79
C ALA A 75 12.45 0.56 7.17
N MET A 76 13.39 -0.14 7.81
CA MET A 76 14.75 -0.35 7.28
C MET A 76 14.71 -1.05 5.92
N THR A 77 13.92 -2.11 5.78
CA THR A 77 13.80 -2.84 4.51
C THR A 77 13.27 -1.96 3.39
N LEU A 78 12.26 -1.14 3.66
CA LEU A 78 11.72 -0.19 2.68
C LEU A 78 12.72 0.89 2.32
N MET A 79 13.36 1.50 3.33
CA MET A 79 14.36 2.55 3.11
C MET A 79 15.59 2.02 2.37
N PHE A 80 16.03 0.79 2.65
CA PHE A 80 17.12 0.13 1.93
C PHE A 80 16.75 -0.17 0.48
N ALA A 81 15.53 -0.67 0.22
CA ALA A 81 15.10 -1.09 -1.12
C ALA A 81 14.80 0.08 -2.07
N ILE A 82 14.10 1.10 -1.60
CA ILE A 82 13.57 2.21 -2.43
C ILE A 82 13.80 3.60 -1.82
N GLY A 83 14.50 3.69 -0.71
CA GLY A 83 14.85 4.95 -0.06
C GLY A 83 13.62 5.81 0.28
N TRP A 84 13.70 7.09 0.03
CA TRP A 84 12.61 8.04 0.28
C TRP A 84 11.35 7.79 -0.56
N ALA A 85 11.46 7.04 -1.67
CA ALA A 85 10.29 6.62 -2.43
C ALA A 85 9.33 5.71 -1.63
N SER A 86 9.75 5.18 -0.46
CA SER A 86 8.90 4.48 0.51
C SER A 86 7.69 5.31 0.94
N TRP A 87 7.84 6.62 1.06
CA TRP A 87 6.73 7.53 1.37
C TRP A 87 5.69 7.60 0.25
N ALA A 88 6.14 7.53 -1.00
CA ALA A 88 5.24 7.46 -2.15
C ALA A 88 4.44 6.15 -2.16
N CYS A 89 5.02 5.04 -1.68
CA CYS A 89 4.32 3.77 -1.51
C CYS A 89 3.17 3.90 -0.50
N SER A 90 3.43 4.50 0.68
CA SER A 90 2.40 4.75 1.69
C SER A 90 1.28 5.64 1.14
N LEU A 91 1.61 6.73 0.46
CA LEU A 91 0.64 7.64 -0.16
C LEU A 91 -0.21 6.92 -1.21
N ALA A 92 0.41 6.08 -2.04
CA ALA A 92 -0.30 5.29 -3.03
C ALA A 92 -1.31 4.33 -2.40
N MET A 93 -0.94 3.67 -1.29
CA MET A 93 -1.86 2.79 -0.54
C MET A 93 -3.06 3.56 0.01
N ILE A 94 -2.87 4.78 0.52
CA ILE A 94 -3.96 5.67 0.98
C ILE A 94 -4.90 5.99 -0.18
N ILE A 95 -4.36 6.49 -1.28
CA ILE A 95 -5.15 6.88 -2.46
C ILE A 95 -5.96 5.70 -3.00
N TRP A 96 -5.35 4.54 -3.10
CA TRP A 96 -6.02 3.34 -3.59
C TRP A 96 -7.04 2.80 -2.61
N GLY A 97 -6.75 2.84 -1.31
CA GLY A 97 -7.68 2.46 -0.26
C GLY A 97 -8.96 3.29 -0.33
N PHE A 98 -8.84 4.62 -0.41
CA PHE A 98 -9.99 5.51 -0.57
C PHE A 98 -10.75 5.28 -1.89
N ARG A 99 -10.05 5.01 -2.99
CA ARG A 99 -10.72 4.72 -4.27
C ARG A 99 -11.53 3.44 -4.23
N LEU A 100 -11.05 2.40 -3.54
CA LEU A 100 -11.77 1.15 -3.35
C LEU A 100 -13.00 1.35 -2.46
N LEU A 101 -12.87 2.11 -1.37
CA LEU A 101 -14.00 2.47 -0.49
C LEU A 101 -15.08 3.24 -1.23
N LEU A 102 -14.70 4.17 -2.10
CA LEU A 102 -15.63 4.99 -2.89
C LEU A 102 -16.13 4.28 -4.15
N HIS A 103 -15.82 3.01 -4.36
CA HIS A 103 -16.17 2.22 -5.56
C HIS A 103 -15.75 2.87 -6.88
N ARG A 104 -14.75 3.77 -6.88
CA ARG A 104 -14.31 4.50 -8.05
C ARG A 104 -13.21 3.77 -8.81
N GLY A 105 -13.54 3.30 -10.02
CA GLY A 105 -12.54 2.88 -11.01
C GLY A 105 -11.90 1.52 -10.78
N HIS A 106 -12.59 0.57 -10.15
CA HIS A 106 -12.11 -0.80 -9.93
C HIS A 106 -11.92 -1.61 -11.23
N GLN A 107 -12.58 -1.22 -12.34
CA GLN A 107 -12.42 -1.90 -13.63
C GLN A 107 -11.00 -1.78 -14.24
N LEU A 108 -10.19 -0.83 -13.76
CA LEU A 108 -8.84 -0.57 -14.27
C LEU A 108 -7.73 -0.80 -13.23
N ILE A 109 -8.03 -1.54 -12.14
CA ILE A 109 -7.08 -1.76 -11.03
C ILE A 109 -5.76 -2.36 -11.54
N LEU A 110 -5.81 -3.39 -12.39
CA LEU A 110 -4.61 -4.04 -12.92
C LEU A 110 -3.76 -3.09 -13.78
N LYS A 111 -4.38 -2.34 -14.70
CA LYS A 111 -3.66 -1.37 -15.54
C LYS A 111 -3.01 -0.28 -14.68
N ARG A 112 -3.73 0.22 -13.68
CA ARG A 112 -3.21 1.25 -12.75
C ARG A 112 -2.13 0.70 -11.82
N GLY A 113 -2.17 -0.59 -11.46
CA GLY A 113 -1.11 -1.25 -10.71
C GLY A 113 0.23 -1.26 -11.45
N VAL A 114 0.21 -1.41 -12.76
CA VAL A 114 1.42 -1.30 -13.60
C VAL A 114 1.96 0.14 -13.56
N PHE A 115 1.12 1.14 -13.73
CA PHE A 115 1.54 2.55 -13.64
C PHE A 115 2.12 2.91 -12.27
N LEU A 116 1.58 2.36 -11.18
CA LEU A 116 2.14 2.57 -9.84
C LEU A 116 3.55 2.02 -9.73
N ARG A 117 3.81 0.79 -10.21
CA ARG A 117 5.15 0.20 -10.20
C ARG A 117 6.15 1.05 -10.99
N ILE A 118 5.74 1.49 -12.18
CA ILE A 118 6.55 2.39 -13.01
C ILE A 118 6.80 3.71 -12.26
N PHE A 119 5.78 4.31 -11.67
CA PHE A 119 5.92 5.54 -10.89
C PHE A 119 6.90 5.38 -9.71
N LEU A 120 6.78 4.31 -8.93
CA LEU A 120 7.69 4.02 -7.81
C LEU A 120 9.12 3.82 -8.29
N ALA A 121 9.33 3.07 -9.41
CA ALA A 121 10.65 2.87 -9.99
C ALA A 121 11.26 4.19 -10.45
N PHE A 122 10.53 5.03 -11.19
CA PHE A 122 11.01 6.35 -11.60
C PHE A 122 11.30 7.26 -10.42
N THR A 123 10.46 7.23 -9.37
CA THR A 123 10.69 8.01 -8.15
C THR A 123 11.98 7.57 -7.45
N ALA A 124 12.22 6.26 -7.32
CA ALA A 124 13.45 5.73 -6.72
C ALA A 124 14.69 6.12 -7.55
N VAL A 125 14.65 5.98 -8.89
CA VAL A 125 15.72 6.40 -9.78
C VAL A 125 15.96 7.90 -9.68
N PHE A 126 14.91 8.72 -9.71
CA PHE A 126 15.03 10.17 -9.56
C PHE A 126 15.67 10.54 -8.22
N MET A 127 15.25 9.91 -7.13
CA MET A 127 15.85 10.13 -5.81
C MET A 127 17.31 9.68 -5.75
N ALA A 128 17.67 8.59 -6.43
CA ALA A 128 19.05 8.09 -6.50
C ALA A 128 20.02 9.05 -7.25
N THR A 129 19.49 9.87 -8.17
CA THR A 129 20.30 10.88 -8.90
C THR A 129 20.55 12.16 -8.10
N ASN A 130 19.81 12.37 -7.00
CA ASN A 130 19.99 13.55 -6.16
C ASN A 130 21.06 13.30 -5.10
N VAL A 131 21.87 14.32 -4.84
CA VAL A 131 22.86 14.28 -3.77
C VAL A 131 22.17 14.30 -2.42
N PRO A 132 22.46 13.34 -1.53
CA PRO A 132 21.92 13.34 -0.19
C PRO A 132 22.30 14.61 0.56
N PRO A 133 21.40 15.18 1.38
CA PRO A 133 21.75 16.33 2.22
C PRO A 133 22.85 15.94 3.23
N ALA A 134 23.61 16.92 3.72
CA ALA A 134 24.75 16.69 4.62
C ALA A 134 24.37 15.98 5.93
N ASN A 135 23.12 16.08 6.34
CA ASN A 135 22.57 15.40 7.53
C ASN A 135 21.89 14.05 7.20
N TRP A 136 22.14 13.48 6.02
CA TRP A 136 21.57 12.18 5.63
C TRP A 136 22.17 11.06 6.50
N PRO A 137 21.34 10.32 7.26
CA PRO A 137 21.85 9.42 8.29
C PRO A 137 22.28 8.04 7.74
N ASN A 138 22.00 7.74 6.47
CA ASN A 138 22.29 6.41 5.89
C ASN A 138 23.54 6.45 5.00
N SER A 139 24.19 5.29 4.86
CA SER A 139 25.36 5.11 3.98
C SER A 139 25.00 4.92 2.49
N TYR A 140 23.72 4.80 2.17
CA TYR A 140 23.21 4.63 0.82
C TYR A 140 22.46 5.89 0.33
N ASN A 141 22.20 5.97 -0.98
CA ASN A 141 21.57 7.13 -1.61
C ASN A 141 20.10 7.29 -1.24
N LEU A 142 19.50 8.47 -1.59
CA LEU A 142 18.09 8.77 -1.37
C LEU A 142 17.13 7.80 -2.09
N GLY A 143 17.56 7.15 -3.15
CA GLY A 143 16.79 6.15 -3.90
C GLY A 143 16.90 4.73 -3.37
N GLY A 144 17.58 4.52 -2.25
CA GLY A 144 17.90 3.21 -1.69
C GLY A 144 19.24 2.68 -2.18
N PHE A 145 19.40 1.37 -2.07
CA PHE A 145 20.63 0.67 -2.47
C PHE A 145 20.71 0.47 -3.98
#